data_a8b5fc6b792591891cba4eafd7f94733
#
_entry.id   a8b5fc6b792591891cba4eafd7f94733
#
_cell.length_a   1.000
_cell.length_b   1.000
_cell.length_c   1.000
_cell.angle_alpha   90.00
_cell.angle_beta   90.00
_cell.angle_gamma   90.00
#
_symmetry.space_group_name_H-M   'P 1'
#
loop_
_entity.id
_entity.type
_entity.pdbx_description
1 polymer ?
#
loop_
_entity_poly.entity_id
_entity_poly.type
_entity_poly.pdbx_seq_one_letter_code
_entity_poly.pdbx_strand_id
1 'polypeptide(L)'
;MISCAKRGRSCALRAISTKSKEEVMKKVVTGIALVAMLCLVGSISRAQDAASGEKTFKAKCAACHGADAAGKEAMKAPSIKGKSADAIQKEISTSPKHASLKSLTADDVKGLAAYLATLK
;
A
#
# COMPACT_ATOMS: atom_id res chain seq x y z
N MET A 1 51.99 -51.79 -13.62
CA MET A 1 52.38 -50.42 -13.25
C MET A 1 51.69 -49.44 -14.16
N ILE A 2 50.48 -49.01 -13.85
CA ILE A 2 49.75 -48.01 -14.61
C ILE A 2 48.90 -47.24 -13.59
N SER A 3 49.42 -46.21 -13.14
CA SER A 3 49.06 -44.80 -13.34
C SER A 3 47.82 -44.35 -12.56
N CYS A 4 48.08 -43.92 -11.31
CA CYS A 4 47.15 -43.26 -10.42
C CYS A 4 47.10 -41.71 -10.62
N ALA A 5 47.46 -41.19 -11.77
CA ALA A 5 47.62 -39.75 -12.03
C ALA A 5 46.39 -39.05 -12.66
N LYS A 6 45.32 -39.81 -13.00
CA LYS A 6 44.16 -39.25 -13.69
C LYS A 6 42.95 -38.94 -12.78
N ARG A 7 42.96 -39.35 -11.52
CA ARG A 7 41.79 -39.13 -10.59
C ARG A 7 41.88 -37.84 -9.78
N GLY A 8 43.05 -37.22 -9.65
CA GLY A 8 43.22 -36.03 -8.81
C GLY A 8 42.64 -34.73 -9.39
N ARG A 9 42.53 -34.61 -10.72
CA ARG A 9 42.04 -33.38 -11.37
C ARG A 9 40.52 -33.29 -11.36
N SER A 10 39.79 -34.41 -11.38
CA SER A 10 38.33 -34.42 -11.34
C SER A 10 37.76 -34.09 -9.96
N CYS A 11 38.47 -34.45 -8.87
CA CYS A 11 38.01 -34.10 -7.51
C CYS A 11 38.15 -32.62 -7.18
N ALA A 12 39.27 -31.99 -7.65
CA ALA A 12 39.50 -30.57 -7.39
C ALA A 12 38.47 -29.65 -8.11
N LEU A 13 38.13 -30.02 -9.36
CA LEU A 13 37.13 -29.25 -10.14
C LEU A 13 35.71 -29.41 -9.59
N ARG A 14 35.37 -30.53 -8.96
CA ARG A 14 34.04 -30.71 -8.33
C ARG A 14 33.88 -29.93 -7.01
N ALA A 15 34.97 -29.81 -6.25
CA ALA A 15 34.96 -29.03 -4.99
C ALA A 15 34.85 -27.53 -5.25
N ILE A 16 35.44 -27.00 -6.32
CA ILE A 16 35.35 -25.59 -6.69
C ILE A 16 33.93 -25.23 -7.16
N SER A 17 33.29 -26.14 -7.89
CA SER A 17 31.91 -25.93 -8.41
C SER A 17 30.85 -25.88 -7.30
N THR A 18 31.00 -26.68 -6.23
CA THR A 18 30.03 -26.68 -5.12
C THR A 18 30.16 -25.43 -4.25
N LYS A 19 31.38 -24.96 -3.98
CA LYS A 19 31.60 -23.76 -3.17
C LYS A 19 31.08 -22.50 -3.84
N SER A 20 31.20 -22.40 -5.16
CA SER A 20 30.64 -21.30 -5.95
C SER A 20 29.09 -21.26 -5.90
N LYS A 21 28.43 -22.40 -5.94
CA LYS A 21 26.96 -22.50 -5.85
C LYS A 21 26.42 -22.10 -4.48
N GLU A 22 27.09 -22.49 -3.40
CA GLU A 22 26.69 -22.10 -2.05
C GLU A 22 26.81 -20.58 -1.81
N GLU A 23 27.89 -19.97 -2.28
CA GLU A 23 28.10 -18.55 -2.17
C GLU A 23 27.05 -17.73 -2.94
N VAL A 24 26.73 -18.15 -4.16
CA VAL A 24 25.67 -17.53 -4.97
C VAL A 24 24.30 -17.69 -4.30
N MET A 25 24.01 -18.87 -3.78
CA MET A 25 22.74 -19.14 -3.12
C MET A 25 22.56 -18.31 -1.85
N LYS A 26 23.61 -18.17 -1.02
CA LYS A 26 23.58 -17.28 0.16
C LYS A 26 23.32 -15.83 -0.21
N LYS A 27 23.96 -15.31 -1.24
CA LYS A 27 23.75 -13.93 -1.71
C LYS A 27 22.34 -13.71 -2.27
N VAL A 28 21.79 -14.67 -2.99
CA VAL A 28 20.43 -14.63 -3.53
C VAL A 28 19.39 -14.66 -2.40
N VAL A 29 19.55 -15.55 -1.42
CA VAL A 29 18.64 -15.65 -0.27
C VAL A 29 18.68 -14.37 0.58
N THR A 30 19.86 -13.81 0.81
CA THR A 30 20.01 -12.54 1.54
C THR A 30 19.38 -11.37 0.79
N GLY A 31 19.51 -11.33 -0.54
CA GLY A 31 18.89 -10.32 -1.39
C GLY A 31 17.36 -10.38 -1.36
N ILE A 32 16.79 -11.58 -1.43
CA ILE A 32 15.33 -11.79 -1.38
C ILE A 32 14.76 -11.38 -0.01
N ALA A 33 15.46 -11.70 1.08
CA ALA A 33 15.04 -11.33 2.44
C ALA A 33 15.02 -9.81 2.64
N LEU A 34 15.99 -9.07 2.10
CA LEU A 34 16.03 -7.61 2.14
C LEU A 34 14.89 -6.96 1.35
N VAL A 35 14.58 -7.46 0.16
CA VAL A 35 13.48 -6.94 -0.67
C VAL A 35 12.12 -7.22 -0.01
N ALA A 36 11.93 -8.40 0.60
CA ALA A 36 10.69 -8.74 1.31
C ALA A 36 10.45 -7.81 2.53
N MET A 37 11.51 -7.41 3.23
CA MET A 37 11.40 -6.51 4.39
C MET A 37 11.05 -5.07 3.99
N LEU A 38 11.49 -4.59 2.83
CA LEU A 38 11.10 -3.27 2.32
C LEU A 38 9.63 -3.19 1.91
N CYS A 39 9.02 -4.29 1.46
CA CYS A 39 7.61 -4.31 1.05
C CYS A 39 6.62 -4.20 2.22
N LEU A 40 7.02 -4.55 3.44
CA LEU A 40 6.16 -4.50 4.62
C LEU A 40 5.91 -3.08 5.16
N VAL A 41 6.82 -2.13 4.90
CA VAL A 41 6.71 -0.75 5.43
C VAL A 41 5.63 0.07 4.71
N GLY A 42 5.34 -0.22 3.44
CA GLY A 42 4.37 0.53 2.65
C GLY A 42 2.90 0.30 3.01
N SER A 43 2.59 -0.80 3.71
CA SER A 43 1.20 -1.18 4.03
C SER A 43 0.66 -0.51 5.30
N ILE A 44 1.53 -0.09 6.21
CA ILE A 44 1.13 0.48 7.51
C ILE A 44 0.59 1.90 7.35
N SER A 45 1.16 2.70 6.44
CA SER A 45 0.75 4.08 6.20
C SER A 45 -0.70 4.19 5.70
N ARG A 46 -1.12 3.30 4.79
CA ARG A 46 -2.49 3.32 4.23
C ARG A 46 -3.58 2.97 5.25
N ALA A 47 -3.28 2.06 6.19
CA ALA A 47 -4.24 1.69 7.23
C ALA A 47 -4.44 2.83 8.23
N GLN A 48 -3.39 3.57 8.53
CA GLN A 48 -3.43 4.71 9.43
C GLN A 48 -4.17 5.90 8.80
N ASP A 49 -3.97 6.15 7.51
CA ASP A 49 -4.70 7.17 6.75
C ASP A 49 -6.20 6.85 6.69
N ALA A 50 -6.59 5.60 6.43
CA ALA A 50 -7.98 5.18 6.39
C ALA A 50 -8.69 5.33 7.76
N ALA A 51 -8.00 5.02 8.87
CA ALA A 51 -8.56 5.19 10.22
C ALA A 51 -8.78 6.67 10.58
N SER A 52 -7.86 7.55 10.18
CA SER A 52 -8.02 9.00 10.30
C SER A 52 -9.17 9.50 9.42
N GLY A 53 -9.23 9.02 8.18
CA GLY A 53 -10.28 9.34 7.22
C GLY A 53 -11.68 8.91 7.71
N GLU A 54 -11.80 7.77 8.37
CA GLU A 54 -13.06 7.32 8.97
C GLU A 54 -13.57 8.30 10.01
N LYS A 55 -12.70 8.79 10.88
CA LYS A 55 -13.07 9.80 11.90
C LYS A 55 -13.56 11.09 11.25
N THR A 56 -12.83 11.58 10.26
CA THR A 56 -13.18 12.77 9.49
C THR A 56 -14.51 12.57 8.75
N PHE A 57 -14.73 11.42 8.13
CA PHE A 57 -15.98 11.08 7.47
C PHE A 57 -17.16 11.11 8.42
N LYS A 58 -17.08 10.41 9.55
CA LYS A 58 -18.14 10.36 10.56
C LYS A 58 -18.47 11.74 11.10
N ALA A 59 -17.47 12.58 11.33
CA ALA A 59 -17.65 13.91 11.90
C ALA A 59 -18.19 14.94 10.90
N LYS A 60 -17.85 14.83 9.62
CA LYS A 60 -18.08 15.90 8.65
C LYS A 60 -18.98 15.51 7.47
N CYS A 61 -19.05 14.25 7.09
CA CYS A 61 -19.67 13.80 5.83
C CYS A 61 -20.90 12.92 6.06
N ALA A 62 -20.90 12.06 7.09
CA ALA A 62 -21.92 11.05 7.32
C ALA A 62 -23.32 11.62 7.55
N ALA A 63 -23.43 12.82 8.10
CA ALA A 63 -24.72 13.49 8.32
C ALA A 63 -25.53 13.62 7.02
N CYS A 64 -24.88 14.01 5.93
CA CYS A 64 -25.52 14.21 4.63
C CYS A 64 -25.39 12.97 3.71
N HIS A 65 -24.22 12.30 3.70
CA HIS A 65 -23.95 11.21 2.76
C HIS A 65 -24.29 9.81 3.30
N GLY A 66 -24.76 9.71 4.54
CA GLY A 66 -25.05 8.42 5.19
C GLY A 66 -23.81 7.81 5.83
N ALA A 67 -24.02 6.93 6.81
CA ALA A 67 -22.93 6.28 7.53
C ALA A 67 -22.10 5.34 6.63
N ASP A 68 -22.69 4.86 5.55
CA ASP A 68 -22.14 3.96 4.55
C ASP A 68 -21.66 4.69 3.26
N ALA A 69 -21.72 6.03 3.26
CA ALA A 69 -21.38 6.87 2.11
C ALA A 69 -22.22 6.61 0.82
N ALA A 70 -23.34 5.90 0.94
CA ALA A 70 -24.22 5.60 -0.20
C ALA A 70 -25.02 6.81 -0.69
N GLY A 71 -25.05 7.88 0.09
CA GLY A 71 -25.88 9.05 -0.16
C GLY A 71 -27.22 9.02 0.59
N LYS A 72 -27.90 10.14 0.64
CA LYS A 72 -29.25 10.27 1.20
C LYS A 72 -30.11 11.11 0.26
N GLU A 73 -31.21 10.53 -0.25
CA GLU A 73 -32.12 11.24 -1.14
C GLU A 73 -32.78 12.44 -0.47
N ALA A 74 -33.17 12.31 0.78
CA ALA A 74 -33.76 13.42 1.56
C ALA A 74 -32.86 14.65 1.64
N MET A 75 -31.53 14.46 1.59
CA MET A 75 -30.53 15.54 1.61
C MET A 75 -30.04 15.91 0.19
N LYS A 76 -30.53 15.23 -0.83
CA LYS A 76 -30.03 15.32 -2.22
C LYS A 76 -28.51 15.12 -2.26
N ALA A 77 -27.99 14.23 -1.42
CA ALA A 77 -26.58 13.92 -1.31
C ALA A 77 -26.28 12.64 -2.09
N PRO A 78 -25.43 12.70 -3.13
CA PRO A 78 -25.08 11.53 -3.91
C PRO A 78 -24.17 10.57 -3.15
N SER A 79 -24.04 9.33 -3.64
CA SER A 79 -23.03 8.39 -3.17
C SER A 79 -21.61 8.93 -3.40
N ILE A 80 -20.79 8.77 -2.37
CA ILE A 80 -19.37 9.15 -2.43
C ILE A 80 -18.42 7.97 -2.20
N LYS A 81 -18.94 6.75 -2.24
CA LYS A 81 -18.14 5.53 -2.17
C LYS A 81 -17.05 5.52 -3.23
N GLY A 82 -15.83 5.15 -2.85
CA GLY A 82 -14.70 5.03 -3.77
C GLY A 82 -14.24 6.32 -4.46
N LYS A 83 -14.67 7.50 -4.01
CA LYS A 83 -14.22 8.77 -4.58
C LYS A 83 -12.73 9.00 -4.29
N SER A 84 -12.00 9.48 -5.32
CA SER A 84 -10.58 9.84 -5.20
C SER A 84 -10.38 11.15 -4.41
N ALA A 85 -9.17 11.35 -3.90
CA ALA A 85 -8.81 12.57 -3.18
C ALA A 85 -9.01 13.82 -4.02
N ASP A 86 -8.64 13.78 -5.31
CA ASP A 86 -8.80 14.91 -6.23
C ASP A 86 -10.27 15.27 -6.47
N ALA A 87 -11.13 14.24 -6.62
CA ALA A 87 -12.55 14.45 -6.80
C ALA A 87 -13.20 15.07 -5.55
N ILE A 88 -12.79 14.63 -4.37
CA ILE A 88 -13.24 15.17 -3.09
C ILE A 88 -12.78 16.63 -2.94
N GLN A 89 -11.49 16.89 -3.19
CA GLN A 89 -10.91 18.23 -3.08
C GLN A 89 -11.57 19.21 -4.03
N LYS A 90 -11.83 18.80 -5.27
CA LYS A 90 -12.55 19.59 -6.27
C LYS A 90 -13.95 19.96 -5.78
N GLU A 91 -14.71 18.98 -5.29
CA GLU A 91 -16.08 19.21 -4.82
C GLU A 91 -16.12 20.10 -3.60
N ILE A 92 -15.20 19.94 -2.64
CA ILE A 92 -15.09 20.81 -1.47
C ILE A 92 -14.77 22.26 -1.88
N SER A 93 -13.93 22.46 -2.88
CA SER A 93 -13.51 23.79 -3.32
C SER A 93 -14.59 24.53 -4.12
N THR A 94 -15.37 23.82 -4.93
CA THR A 94 -16.32 24.39 -5.88
C THR A 94 -17.76 24.48 -5.34
N SER A 95 -18.18 23.52 -4.50
CA SER A 95 -19.55 23.45 -4.03
C SER A 95 -19.80 24.34 -2.80
N PRO A 96 -20.78 25.25 -2.86
CA PRO A 96 -21.15 26.09 -1.71
C PRO A 96 -21.68 25.28 -0.51
N LYS A 97 -22.22 24.07 -0.76
CA LYS A 97 -22.69 23.17 0.30
C LYS A 97 -21.57 22.65 1.19
N HIS A 98 -20.34 22.63 0.69
CA HIS A 98 -19.15 22.18 1.39
C HIS A 98 -18.27 23.32 1.91
N ALA A 99 -18.80 24.52 2.01
CA ALA A 99 -18.03 25.71 2.43
C ALA A 99 -17.32 25.52 3.79
N SER A 100 -17.99 24.82 4.74
CA SER A 100 -17.42 24.51 6.06
C SER A 100 -16.28 23.48 6.02
N LEU A 101 -16.10 22.77 4.91
CA LEU A 101 -15.09 21.72 4.74
C LEU A 101 -13.80 22.25 4.10
N LYS A 102 -13.77 23.51 3.68
CA LYS A 102 -12.59 24.14 3.05
C LYS A 102 -11.36 24.22 3.97
N SER A 103 -11.56 24.03 5.28
CA SER A 103 -10.49 23.98 6.29
C SER A 103 -9.81 22.61 6.39
N LEU A 104 -10.31 21.59 5.70
CA LEU A 104 -9.65 20.28 5.67
C LEU A 104 -8.29 20.37 4.98
N THR A 105 -7.30 19.74 5.61
CA THR A 105 -5.96 19.66 5.03
C THR A 105 -5.90 18.65 3.87
N ALA A 106 -4.88 18.75 3.04
CA ALA A 106 -4.66 17.76 1.98
C ALA A 106 -4.50 16.33 2.52
N ASP A 107 -3.95 16.18 3.71
CA ASP A 107 -3.79 14.87 4.37
C ASP A 107 -5.11 14.33 4.90
N ASP A 108 -5.98 15.19 5.43
CA ASP A 108 -7.35 14.80 5.80
C ASP A 108 -8.14 14.28 4.59
N VAL A 109 -8.00 14.96 3.44
CA VAL A 109 -8.67 14.56 2.19
C VAL A 109 -8.10 13.23 1.66
N LYS A 110 -6.78 13.00 1.76
CA LYS A 110 -6.18 11.70 1.41
C LYS A 110 -6.68 10.59 2.32
N GLY A 111 -6.70 10.82 3.62
CA GLY A 111 -7.24 9.86 4.59
C GLY A 111 -8.71 9.55 4.30
N LEU A 112 -9.52 10.57 4.02
CA LEU A 112 -10.91 10.42 3.65
C LEU A 112 -11.09 9.57 2.39
N ALA A 113 -10.30 9.82 1.34
CA ALA A 113 -10.33 9.01 0.13
C ALA A 113 -9.90 7.56 0.37
N ALA A 114 -8.88 7.34 1.21
CA ALA A 114 -8.45 5.99 1.60
C ALA A 114 -9.57 5.23 2.32
N TYR A 115 -10.29 5.88 3.23
CA TYR A 115 -11.46 5.29 3.89
C TYR A 115 -12.60 4.99 2.91
N LEU A 116 -12.98 5.96 2.07
CA LEU A 116 -14.06 5.78 1.09
C LEU A 116 -13.76 4.66 0.08
N ALA A 117 -12.50 4.40 -0.22
CA ALA A 117 -12.10 3.28 -1.06
C ALA A 117 -12.36 1.91 -0.43
N THR A 118 -12.52 1.82 0.90
CA THR A 118 -12.89 0.59 1.61
C THR A 118 -14.39 0.31 1.55
N LEU A 119 -15.21 1.33 1.25
CA LEU A 119 -16.68 1.27 1.23
C LEU A 119 -17.25 0.93 -0.16
N LYS A 120 -16.69 -0.04 -0.84
CA LYS A 120 -17.13 -0.47 -2.18
C LYS A 120 -18.47 -1.18 -2.14
#